data_6a6af37b3babd4848e0e2645f2dfa57d
#
_entry.id   6a6af37b3babd4848e0e2645f2dfa57d
#
_cell.length_a   1.000
_cell.length_b   1.000
_cell.length_c   1.000
_cell.angle_alpha   90.00
_cell.angle_beta   90.00
_cell.angle_gamma   90.00
#
_symmetry.space_group_name_H-M   'P 1'
#
loop_
_entity.id
_entity.type
_entity.pdbx_description
1 polymer ?
#
loop_
_entity_poly.entity_id
_entity_poly.type
_entity_poly.pdbx_seq_one_letter_code
_entity_poly.pdbx_strand_id
1 'polypeptide(L)'
;MTVYRISYFLILLFIFSCDNKLIYSDVTLETASYNYSNYSIKFSLDREAEAYISYWPVDSINHKFRSIISKVKKDHQINLTLLEPSMNYNFIIHSTYKNSNYNSQLFSFTSRDLPYKFPSFEIKNNNNYNFNGYIFLRTQTNPGIQLLINSDGVPLWYGMADTTLSRPFNTINSQSYLSLSSKSLIEEITFTGDTITSINTDNNVLHHDILKHQNRYVGLSYKYFELKGNTKFSSLKGDGVVVYDSDGKLLWEWNIFDFVDPTDENNGYKIQEDWSHANGISIDSDGNFLISFRSFNQIWKINSLTGQIVWKLGINGDFDLSGNEIFYQQHAIHKIDDEMYMLFDNGDAELRKSSRALIFKLDEKNNNFQIEKSVFLPDDLFSFKQGSVYLFDQDKFLFASSVNSRVVITNMNGEVLWNLNSDYSFYRAYYINKIL
;
A
#
# COMPACT_ATOMS: atom_id res chain seq x y z
N MET A 1 -70.44 1.63 -73.13
CA MET A 1 -69.17 0.89 -72.94
C MET A 1 -68.26 1.75 -72.09
N THR A 2 -68.30 1.46 -70.76
CA THR A 2 -67.60 2.30 -69.74
C THR A 2 -66.34 1.60 -69.41
N VAL A 3 -65.19 2.26 -69.67
CA VAL A 3 -63.88 1.72 -69.39
C VAL A 3 -63.45 2.16 -67.92
N TYR A 4 -63.35 1.22 -66.99
CA TYR A 4 -62.76 1.47 -65.65
C TYR A 4 -61.22 1.43 -65.72
N ARG A 5 -60.59 2.56 -65.35
CA ARG A 5 -59.13 2.63 -65.13
C ARG A 5 -58.86 2.24 -63.70
N ILE A 6 -58.16 1.13 -63.50
CA ILE A 6 -57.64 0.71 -62.19
C ILE A 6 -56.26 1.38 -62.05
N SER A 7 -56.14 2.33 -61.08
CA SER A 7 -54.85 2.88 -60.61
C SER A 7 -54.25 2.04 -59.52
N TYR A 8 -53.13 1.40 -59.80
CA TYR A 8 -52.34 0.73 -58.77
C TYR A 8 -51.51 1.77 -58.07
N PHE A 9 -51.77 1.95 -56.75
CA PHE A 9 -50.95 2.73 -55.83
C PHE A 9 -49.82 1.81 -55.28
N LEU A 10 -48.59 2.01 -55.72
CA LEU A 10 -47.42 1.33 -55.21
C LEU A 10 -47.03 2.00 -53.89
N ILE A 11 -47.35 1.39 -52.73
CA ILE A 11 -46.84 1.85 -51.43
C ILE A 11 -45.41 1.35 -51.33
N LEU A 12 -44.43 2.26 -51.55
CA LEU A 12 -43.03 2.03 -51.17
C LEU A 12 -42.91 2.11 -49.63
N LEU A 13 -42.86 0.97 -48.98
CA LEU A 13 -42.45 0.85 -47.60
C LEU A 13 -40.93 1.10 -47.56
N PHE A 14 -40.54 2.31 -47.18
CA PHE A 14 -39.15 2.57 -46.72
C PHE A 14 -38.96 1.88 -45.39
N ILE A 15 -38.34 0.70 -45.42
CA ILE A 15 -37.79 0.08 -44.21
C ILE A 15 -36.54 0.89 -43.82
N PHE A 16 -36.72 1.86 -42.95
CA PHE A 16 -35.58 2.44 -42.25
C PHE A 16 -34.98 1.33 -41.37
N SER A 17 -33.93 0.68 -41.85
CA SER A 17 -33.05 -0.08 -41.00
C SER A 17 -32.47 0.90 -39.99
N CYS A 18 -33.04 0.93 -38.80
CA CYS A 18 -32.39 1.59 -37.66
C CYS A 18 -31.10 0.80 -37.39
N ASP A 19 -29.99 1.32 -37.89
CA ASP A 19 -28.69 0.78 -37.60
C ASP A 19 -28.46 0.98 -36.10
N ASN A 20 -28.64 -0.08 -35.32
CA ASN A 20 -28.56 -0.07 -33.85
C ASN A 20 -27.10 -0.01 -33.34
N LYS A 21 -26.16 0.35 -34.19
CA LYS A 21 -24.75 0.49 -33.82
C LYS A 21 -24.56 1.73 -32.95
N LEU A 22 -23.80 1.58 -31.84
CA LEU A 22 -23.27 2.72 -31.08
C LEU A 22 -22.12 3.34 -31.87
N ILE A 23 -22.12 4.66 -31.95
CA ILE A 23 -21.07 5.42 -32.62
C ILE A 23 -20.10 5.91 -31.52
N TYR A 24 -18.83 5.60 -31.71
CA TYR A 24 -17.72 6.07 -30.93
C TYR A 24 -17.05 7.24 -31.62
N SER A 25 -16.95 8.38 -30.94
CA SER A 25 -16.30 9.58 -31.46
C SER A 25 -15.27 10.13 -30.46
N ASP A 26 -14.42 11.04 -30.95
CA ASP A 26 -13.47 11.80 -30.15
C ASP A 26 -12.57 10.93 -29.25
N VAL A 27 -12.19 9.73 -29.75
CA VAL A 27 -11.33 8.82 -29.01
C VAL A 27 -9.93 9.40 -28.92
N THR A 28 -9.55 9.83 -27.72
CA THR A 28 -8.24 10.41 -27.43
C THR A 28 -7.54 9.63 -26.34
N LEU A 29 -6.22 9.55 -26.45
CA LEU A 29 -5.32 8.99 -25.47
C LEU A 29 -4.53 10.12 -24.82
N GLU A 30 -4.67 10.28 -23.52
CA GLU A 30 -3.89 11.23 -22.74
C GLU A 30 -3.05 10.47 -21.73
N THR A 31 -1.82 10.92 -21.53
CA THR A 31 -1.06 10.46 -20.37
C THR A 31 -1.71 11.07 -19.14
N ALA A 32 -1.88 10.29 -18.08
CA ALA A 32 -2.10 10.82 -16.76
C ALA A 32 -0.99 11.84 -16.43
N SER A 33 -1.11 12.58 -15.34
CA SER A 33 -0.09 13.56 -14.97
C SER A 33 1.32 12.95 -15.06
N TYR A 34 2.34 13.75 -15.26
CA TYR A 34 3.75 13.32 -15.32
C TYR A 34 4.14 12.32 -14.21
N ASN A 35 3.51 12.43 -13.07
CA ASN A 35 3.82 11.66 -11.87
C ASN A 35 3.26 10.22 -11.87
N TYR A 36 2.47 9.82 -12.89
CA TYR A 36 1.86 8.48 -12.91
C TYR A 36 2.09 7.78 -14.25
N SER A 37 2.21 6.44 -14.20
CA SER A 37 2.34 5.61 -15.40
C SER A 37 1.03 5.40 -16.16
N ASN A 38 -0.11 5.82 -15.58
CA ASN A 38 -1.44 5.57 -16.13
C ASN A 38 -1.71 6.37 -17.41
N TYR A 39 -2.58 5.82 -18.25
CA TYR A 39 -3.14 6.50 -19.43
C TYR A 39 -4.64 6.68 -19.25
N SER A 40 -5.15 7.78 -19.75
CA SER A 40 -6.57 8.09 -19.78
C SER A 40 -7.09 8.02 -21.22
N ILE A 41 -8.07 7.17 -21.47
CA ILE A 41 -8.80 7.13 -22.71
C ILE A 41 -10.08 7.93 -22.54
N LYS A 42 -10.23 8.98 -23.34
CA LYS A 42 -11.47 9.79 -23.42
C LYS A 42 -12.17 9.47 -24.73
N PHE A 43 -13.48 9.37 -24.70
CA PHE A 43 -14.32 9.15 -25.89
C PHE A 43 -15.76 9.52 -25.61
N SER A 44 -16.52 9.78 -26.69
CA SER A 44 -17.95 10.06 -26.61
C SER A 44 -18.75 8.97 -27.35
N LEU A 45 -19.95 8.69 -26.82
CA LEU A 45 -20.95 7.82 -27.44
C LEU A 45 -22.13 8.66 -27.92
N ASP A 46 -22.75 8.29 -29.03
CA ASP A 46 -23.98 8.95 -29.54
C ASP A 46 -25.16 8.78 -28.58
N ARG A 47 -25.11 7.76 -27.69
CA ARG A 47 -26.12 7.44 -26.67
C ARG A 47 -25.46 7.13 -25.34
N GLU A 48 -26.21 7.32 -24.24
CA GLU A 48 -25.74 6.97 -22.92
C GLU A 48 -25.65 5.45 -22.76
N ALA A 49 -24.47 4.96 -22.39
CA ALA A 49 -24.19 3.54 -22.19
C ALA A 49 -23.15 3.34 -21.09
N GLU A 50 -23.07 2.14 -20.55
CA GLU A 50 -21.90 1.72 -19.77
C GLU A 50 -20.75 1.37 -20.73
N ALA A 51 -19.50 1.60 -20.27
CA ALA A 51 -18.35 1.25 -21.07
C ALA A 51 -17.19 0.76 -20.21
N TYR A 52 -16.36 -0.10 -20.80
CA TYR A 52 -15.05 -0.49 -20.27
C TYR A 52 -14.07 -0.71 -21.43
N ILE A 53 -12.79 -0.81 -21.11
CA ILE A 53 -11.73 -1.03 -22.09
C ILE A 53 -11.03 -2.35 -21.79
N SER A 54 -10.90 -3.19 -22.84
CA SER A 54 -9.95 -4.30 -22.80
C SER A 54 -8.68 -3.88 -23.54
N TYR A 55 -7.51 -4.14 -22.93
CA TYR A 55 -6.21 -3.79 -23.52
C TYR A 55 -5.19 -4.90 -23.27
N TRP A 56 -4.20 -5.03 -24.14
CA TRP A 56 -3.19 -6.09 -24.09
C TRP A 56 -1.93 -5.70 -24.85
N PRO A 57 -0.75 -6.21 -24.48
CA PRO A 57 0.47 -6.08 -25.27
C PRO A 57 0.26 -6.67 -26.67
N VAL A 58 0.76 -5.99 -27.71
CA VAL A 58 0.58 -6.43 -29.11
C VAL A 58 1.03 -7.87 -29.32
N ASP A 59 2.13 -8.26 -28.69
CA ASP A 59 2.75 -9.59 -28.84
C ASP A 59 2.18 -10.65 -27.89
N SER A 60 1.19 -10.30 -27.04
CA SER A 60 0.66 -11.21 -26.01
C SER A 60 -0.86 -11.09 -25.84
N ILE A 61 -1.61 -11.53 -26.85
CA ILE A 61 -3.07 -11.47 -26.85
C ILE A 61 -3.74 -12.24 -25.69
N ASN A 62 -3.03 -13.19 -25.11
CA ASN A 62 -3.53 -13.98 -23.97
C ASN A 62 -3.48 -13.22 -22.63
N HIS A 63 -2.71 -12.12 -22.55
CA HIS A 63 -2.61 -11.27 -21.37
C HIS A 63 -3.49 -10.04 -21.51
N LYS A 64 -4.82 -10.25 -21.47
CA LYS A 64 -5.79 -9.14 -21.57
C LYS A 64 -6.10 -8.59 -20.18
N PHE A 65 -5.94 -7.27 -20.09
CA PHE A 65 -6.41 -6.49 -18.95
C PHE A 65 -7.79 -5.92 -19.25
N ARG A 66 -8.52 -5.62 -18.19
CA ARG A 66 -9.82 -4.95 -18.28
C ARG A 66 -9.85 -3.77 -17.33
N SER A 67 -10.28 -2.62 -17.83
CA SER A 67 -10.49 -1.44 -16.99
C SER A 67 -11.69 -1.58 -16.05
N ILE A 68 -11.81 -0.66 -15.12
CA ILE A 68 -13.04 -0.43 -14.35
C ILE A 68 -14.18 -0.06 -15.32
N ILE A 69 -15.41 -0.47 -14.98
CA ILE A 69 -16.59 -0.10 -15.74
C ILE A 69 -16.94 1.37 -15.46
N SER A 70 -17.00 2.17 -16.51
CA SER A 70 -17.55 3.52 -16.47
C SER A 70 -19.08 3.44 -16.53
N LYS A 71 -19.75 4.09 -15.58
CA LYS A 71 -21.23 4.11 -15.48
C LYS A 71 -21.88 4.72 -16.71
N VAL A 72 -23.19 4.50 -16.87
CA VAL A 72 -24.02 4.99 -17.97
C VAL A 72 -23.88 6.51 -18.14
N LYS A 73 -23.31 6.94 -19.26
CA LYS A 73 -23.16 8.33 -19.71
C LYS A 73 -22.75 8.38 -21.19
N LYS A 74 -22.67 9.57 -21.77
CA LYS A 74 -22.17 9.75 -23.16
C LYS A 74 -20.66 9.93 -23.19
N ASP A 75 -20.14 10.81 -22.36
CA ASP A 75 -18.72 11.15 -22.37
C ASP A 75 -17.99 10.34 -21.30
N HIS A 76 -17.05 9.54 -21.75
CA HIS A 76 -16.28 8.63 -20.89
C HIS A 76 -14.84 9.08 -20.78
N GLN A 77 -14.31 8.91 -19.58
CA GLN A 77 -12.87 8.92 -19.30
C GLN A 77 -12.57 7.66 -18.50
N ILE A 78 -11.68 6.82 -19.02
CA ILE A 78 -11.31 5.52 -18.41
C ILE A 78 -9.80 5.45 -18.32
N ASN A 79 -9.28 5.22 -17.12
CA ASN A 79 -7.86 5.10 -16.89
C ASN A 79 -7.41 3.65 -17.07
N LEU A 80 -6.28 3.49 -17.77
CA LEU A 80 -5.55 2.23 -17.94
C LEU A 80 -4.36 2.22 -16.97
N THR A 81 -4.13 1.08 -16.32
CA THR A 81 -3.06 0.87 -15.36
C THR A 81 -2.30 -0.43 -15.69
N LEU A 82 -1.26 -0.78 -14.93
CA LEU A 82 -0.46 -2.00 -15.15
C LEU A 82 0.13 -2.09 -16.55
N LEU A 83 0.76 -1.01 -16.98
CA LEU A 83 1.38 -0.91 -18.29
C LEU A 83 2.90 -1.07 -18.18
N GLU A 84 3.46 -2.06 -18.86
CA GLU A 84 4.90 -2.19 -19.01
C GLU A 84 5.49 -0.96 -19.73
N PRO A 85 6.65 -0.46 -19.33
CA PRO A 85 7.30 0.68 -19.97
C PRO A 85 7.66 0.39 -21.44
N SER A 86 7.53 1.39 -22.29
CA SER A 86 7.93 1.34 -23.73
C SER A 86 7.33 0.17 -24.52
N MET A 87 6.17 -0.34 -24.10
CA MET A 87 5.48 -1.47 -24.70
C MET A 87 4.34 -1.02 -25.60
N ASN A 88 4.16 -1.71 -26.74
CA ASN A 88 3.02 -1.49 -27.64
C ASN A 88 1.79 -2.24 -27.16
N TYR A 89 0.68 -1.55 -27.01
CA TYR A 89 -0.62 -2.07 -26.60
C TYR A 89 -1.68 -1.88 -27.66
N ASN A 90 -2.57 -2.86 -27.72
CA ASN A 90 -3.86 -2.74 -28.41
C ASN A 90 -4.97 -2.55 -27.38
N PHE A 91 -6.03 -1.83 -27.75
CA PHE A 91 -7.24 -1.74 -26.95
C PHE A 91 -8.53 -1.71 -27.78
N ILE A 92 -9.62 -2.15 -27.17
CA ILE A 92 -10.99 -2.08 -27.67
C ILE A 92 -11.87 -1.50 -26.57
N ILE A 93 -12.74 -0.57 -26.95
CA ILE A 93 -13.78 -0.03 -26.07
C ILE A 93 -15.02 -0.95 -26.22
N HIS A 94 -15.51 -1.44 -25.10
CA HIS A 94 -16.74 -2.22 -25.00
C HIS A 94 -17.82 -1.35 -24.37
N SER A 95 -19.03 -1.37 -24.92
CA SER A 95 -20.16 -0.62 -24.39
C SER A 95 -21.41 -1.48 -24.34
N THR A 96 -22.24 -1.28 -23.32
CA THR A 96 -23.51 -1.97 -23.14
C THR A 96 -24.65 -0.97 -23.20
N TYR A 97 -25.52 -1.10 -24.18
CA TYR A 97 -26.71 -0.27 -24.37
C TYR A 97 -27.94 -1.16 -24.56
N LYS A 98 -28.99 -0.98 -23.75
CA LYS A 98 -30.23 -1.76 -23.79
C LYS A 98 -30.00 -3.28 -23.89
N ASN A 99 -29.13 -3.81 -23.03
CA ASN A 99 -28.74 -5.23 -22.95
C ASN A 99 -28.02 -5.78 -24.19
N SER A 100 -27.58 -4.93 -25.09
CA SER A 100 -26.75 -5.29 -26.25
C SER A 100 -25.33 -4.77 -26.09
N ASN A 101 -24.37 -5.60 -26.50
CA ASN A 101 -22.94 -5.27 -26.40
C ASN A 101 -22.42 -4.76 -27.73
N TYR A 102 -21.66 -3.70 -27.69
CA TYR A 102 -21.03 -3.03 -28.83
C TYR A 102 -19.54 -2.88 -28.58
N ASN A 103 -18.78 -2.94 -29.66
CA ASN A 103 -17.32 -2.78 -29.63
C ASN A 103 -16.90 -1.66 -30.59
N SER A 104 -15.91 -0.89 -30.17
CA SER A 104 -15.21 0.02 -31.07
C SER A 104 -14.36 -0.75 -32.09
N GLN A 105 -13.75 -0.04 -33.03
CA GLN A 105 -12.59 -0.54 -33.75
C GLN A 105 -11.40 -0.80 -32.81
N LEU A 106 -10.39 -1.48 -33.33
CA LEU A 106 -9.12 -1.69 -32.63
C LEU A 106 -8.31 -0.38 -32.68
N PHE A 107 -7.78 -0.01 -31.52
CA PHE A 107 -6.82 1.09 -31.35
C PHE A 107 -5.50 0.56 -30.82
N SER A 108 -4.43 1.32 -31.03
CA SER A 108 -3.10 0.98 -30.55
C SER A 108 -2.40 2.20 -29.95
N PHE A 109 -1.53 1.98 -28.98
CA PHE A 109 -0.65 3.01 -28.41
C PHE A 109 0.65 2.39 -27.89
N THR A 110 1.64 3.22 -27.63
CA THR A 110 2.87 2.83 -26.96
C THR A 110 2.88 3.45 -25.58
N SER A 111 3.10 2.65 -24.52
CA SER A 111 3.30 3.15 -23.18
C SER A 111 4.61 3.95 -23.11
N ARG A 112 4.65 4.95 -22.20
CA ARG A 112 5.85 5.76 -22.04
C ARG A 112 6.98 4.97 -21.39
N ASP A 113 8.19 5.45 -21.57
CA ASP A 113 9.36 4.97 -20.86
C ASP A 113 9.34 5.38 -19.38
N LEU A 114 10.19 4.74 -18.57
CA LEU A 114 10.38 5.09 -17.18
C LEU A 114 10.98 6.50 -17.05
N PRO A 115 10.61 7.24 -15.97
CA PRO A 115 11.22 8.54 -15.70
C PRO A 115 12.73 8.45 -15.53
N TYR A 116 13.43 9.54 -15.86
CA TYR A 116 14.84 9.67 -15.58
C TYR A 116 15.13 9.46 -14.07
N LYS A 117 16.16 8.67 -13.75
CA LYS A 117 16.51 8.24 -12.38
C LYS A 117 15.44 7.35 -11.71
N PHE A 118 14.69 6.59 -12.49
CA PHE A 118 13.87 5.53 -11.93
C PHE A 118 14.78 4.45 -11.29
N PRO A 119 14.33 3.78 -10.19
CA PRO A 119 15.10 2.70 -9.58
C PRO A 119 15.48 1.60 -10.57
N SER A 120 16.71 1.13 -10.48
CA SER A 120 17.15 -0.08 -11.17
C SER A 120 16.89 -1.30 -10.30
N PHE A 121 16.54 -2.42 -10.92
CA PHE A 121 16.28 -3.68 -10.26
C PHE A 121 17.10 -4.81 -10.88
N GLU A 122 17.76 -5.57 -10.01
CA GLU A 122 18.36 -6.86 -10.36
C GLU A 122 17.60 -7.96 -9.63
N ILE A 123 16.98 -8.87 -10.37
CA ILE A 123 16.26 -10.01 -9.80
C ILE A 123 17.15 -11.23 -9.80
N LYS A 124 17.20 -11.90 -8.63
CA LYS A 124 17.78 -13.24 -8.49
C LYS A 124 16.72 -14.17 -7.94
N ASN A 125 16.37 -15.19 -8.67
CA ASN A 125 15.42 -16.19 -8.24
C ASN A 125 16.07 -17.58 -8.21
N ASN A 126 15.77 -18.35 -7.18
CA ASN A 126 16.23 -19.72 -7.04
C ASN A 126 15.21 -20.68 -7.66
N ASN A 127 15.69 -21.65 -8.42
CA ASN A 127 14.86 -22.69 -9.05
C ASN A 127 13.72 -22.14 -9.93
N ASN A 128 13.93 -21.01 -10.61
CA ASN A 128 12.91 -20.32 -11.41
C ASN A 128 11.63 -20.02 -10.62
N TYR A 129 11.76 -19.68 -9.34
CA TYR A 129 10.63 -19.29 -8.51
C TYR A 129 9.97 -18.03 -9.06
N ASN A 130 8.67 -18.11 -9.31
CA ASN A 130 7.83 -17.00 -9.74
C ASN A 130 6.60 -16.90 -8.83
N PHE A 131 6.05 -15.71 -8.72
CA PHE A 131 4.79 -15.46 -8.05
C PHE A 131 3.83 -14.71 -8.96
N ASN A 132 2.54 -14.93 -8.77
CA ASN A 132 1.50 -14.14 -9.39
C ASN A 132 1.27 -12.87 -8.56
N GLY A 133 0.70 -11.82 -9.19
CA GLY A 133 0.45 -10.55 -8.50
C GLY A 133 1.66 -9.62 -8.49
N TYR A 134 1.71 -8.72 -7.51
CA TYR A 134 2.61 -7.58 -7.52
C TYR A 134 3.20 -7.34 -6.14
N ILE A 135 4.43 -6.83 -6.11
CA ILE A 135 5.02 -6.25 -4.90
C ILE A 135 4.89 -4.74 -4.99
N PHE A 136 4.23 -4.14 -3.99
CA PHE A 136 4.07 -2.71 -3.83
C PHE A 136 5.18 -2.16 -2.96
N LEU A 137 5.95 -1.24 -3.50
CA LEU A 137 7.15 -0.66 -2.90
C LEU A 137 7.05 0.86 -2.87
N ARG A 138 7.84 1.47 -1.99
CA ARG A 138 8.14 2.90 -2.03
C ARG A 138 9.61 3.13 -1.77
N THR A 139 10.28 3.87 -2.67
CA THR A 139 11.67 4.28 -2.50
C THR A 139 11.83 5.32 -1.41
N GLN A 140 12.98 5.29 -0.74
CA GLN A 140 13.39 6.33 0.20
C GLN A 140 14.20 7.42 -0.51
N THR A 141 13.62 8.01 -1.55
CA THR A 141 14.21 9.05 -2.40
C THR A 141 13.43 10.35 -2.32
N ASN A 142 13.96 11.38 -2.96
CA ASN A 142 13.32 12.67 -3.14
C ASN A 142 13.25 13.03 -4.65
N PRO A 143 12.05 12.99 -5.27
CA PRO A 143 10.76 12.53 -4.72
C PRO A 143 10.74 11.03 -4.41
N GLY A 144 9.86 10.60 -3.50
CA GLY A 144 9.60 9.18 -3.27
C GLY A 144 8.79 8.59 -4.42
N ILE A 145 9.18 7.41 -4.89
CA ILE A 145 8.48 6.70 -5.97
C ILE A 145 7.76 5.51 -5.36
N GLN A 146 6.45 5.46 -5.53
CA GLN A 146 5.63 4.27 -5.27
C GLN A 146 5.57 3.45 -6.55
N LEU A 147 5.67 2.13 -6.45
CA LEU A 147 5.71 1.29 -7.64
C LEU A 147 5.14 -0.10 -7.37
N LEU A 148 4.53 -0.68 -8.40
CA LEU A 148 4.15 -2.09 -8.45
C LEU A 148 5.08 -2.80 -9.42
N ILE A 149 5.70 -3.86 -8.97
CA ILE A 149 6.55 -4.72 -9.79
C ILE A 149 5.99 -6.14 -9.84
N ASN A 150 6.22 -6.84 -10.94
CA ASN A 150 5.94 -8.27 -11.06
C ASN A 150 7.13 -9.13 -10.57
N SER A 151 7.01 -10.44 -10.71
CA SER A 151 8.09 -11.40 -10.33
C SER A 151 9.39 -11.23 -11.11
N ASP A 152 9.34 -10.65 -12.31
CA ASP A 152 10.51 -10.38 -13.14
C ASP A 152 11.17 -9.04 -12.82
N GLY A 153 10.59 -8.28 -11.86
CA GLY A 153 11.07 -6.95 -11.47
C GLY A 153 10.64 -5.84 -12.43
N VAL A 154 9.73 -6.13 -13.37
CA VAL A 154 9.22 -5.12 -14.29
C VAL A 154 8.26 -4.19 -13.56
N PRO A 155 8.50 -2.86 -13.56
CA PRO A 155 7.59 -1.90 -12.97
C PRO A 155 6.38 -1.70 -13.89
N LEU A 156 5.22 -2.19 -13.45
CA LEU A 156 3.97 -2.11 -14.20
C LEU A 156 3.14 -0.87 -13.86
N TRP A 157 3.44 -0.26 -12.72
CA TRP A 157 2.80 0.96 -12.27
C TRP A 157 3.77 1.76 -11.39
N TYR A 158 3.72 3.08 -11.50
CA TYR A 158 4.38 3.97 -10.55
C TYR A 158 3.55 5.24 -10.31
N GLY A 159 3.72 5.78 -9.09
CA GLY A 159 3.29 7.11 -8.68
C GLY A 159 4.45 7.84 -8.03
N MET A 160 4.70 9.09 -8.42
CA MET A 160 5.73 9.93 -7.82
C MET A 160 5.10 10.91 -6.86
N ALA A 161 5.55 10.93 -5.62
CA ALA A 161 5.12 11.92 -4.65
C ALA A 161 5.76 13.29 -4.95
N ASP A 162 4.99 14.36 -4.82
CA ASP A 162 5.48 15.72 -5.06
C ASP A 162 6.48 16.20 -3.99
N THR A 163 6.66 15.46 -2.90
CA THR A 163 7.43 15.87 -1.74
C THR A 163 8.52 14.89 -1.33
N THR A 164 9.46 15.45 -0.65
CA THR A 164 10.84 15.14 -0.42
C THR A 164 11.18 14.00 0.54
N LEU A 165 10.30 13.28 1.13
CA LEU A 165 10.67 12.27 2.12
C LEU A 165 9.91 10.97 1.92
N SER A 166 10.57 9.88 2.28
CA SER A 166 9.95 8.59 2.47
C SER A 166 8.78 8.75 3.44
N ARG A 167 7.57 8.74 2.90
CA ARG A 167 6.39 8.88 3.70
C ARG A 167 5.71 7.53 3.86
N PRO A 168 5.10 7.28 5.01
CA PRO A 168 4.38 6.05 5.20
C PRO A 168 3.32 5.85 4.11
N PHE A 169 3.16 4.63 3.72
CA PHE A 169 2.09 4.16 2.87
C PHE A 169 1.61 2.82 3.41
N ASN A 170 0.40 2.45 3.09
CA ASN A 170 -0.16 1.17 3.44
C ASN A 170 -1.12 0.70 2.34
N THR A 171 -1.25 -0.60 2.16
CA THR A 171 -2.26 -1.15 1.28
C THR A 171 -3.60 -1.23 2.02
N ILE A 172 -4.69 -0.92 1.33
CA ILE A 172 -6.04 -1.13 1.86
C ILE A 172 -6.62 -2.40 1.25
N ASN A 173 -6.52 -2.50 -0.08
CA ASN A 173 -7.06 -3.62 -0.85
C ASN A 173 -6.43 -3.63 -2.25
N SER A 174 -6.99 -4.44 -3.15
CA SER A 174 -6.56 -4.53 -4.55
C SER A 174 -6.89 -3.29 -5.41
N GLN A 175 -7.56 -2.28 -4.88
CA GLN A 175 -8.00 -1.10 -5.64
C GLN A 175 -7.31 0.18 -5.20
N SER A 176 -6.98 0.30 -3.91
CA SER A 176 -6.47 1.54 -3.32
C SER A 176 -5.39 1.32 -2.28
N TYR A 177 -4.62 2.36 -2.06
CA TYR A 177 -3.60 2.45 -1.03
C TYR A 177 -3.72 3.77 -0.26
N LEU A 178 -3.20 3.79 0.96
CA LEU A 178 -2.99 5.01 1.73
C LEU A 178 -1.62 5.59 1.44
N SER A 179 -1.57 6.90 1.32
CA SER A 179 -0.32 7.66 1.24
C SER A 179 -0.35 8.83 2.21
N LEU A 180 0.75 9.05 2.88
CA LEU A 180 0.99 10.30 3.59
C LEU A 180 1.63 11.27 2.60
N SER A 181 0.81 12.02 1.87
CA SER A 181 1.24 12.91 0.78
C SER A 181 1.95 14.16 1.27
N SER A 182 1.70 14.57 2.52
CA SER A 182 2.51 15.52 3.28
C SER A 182 2.58 15.10 4.75
N LYS A 183 3.32 15.81 5.60
CA LYS A 183 3.37 15.51 7.05
C LYS A 183 2.02 15.64 7.75
N SER A 184 1.03 16.26 7.10
CA SER A 184 -0.30 16.50 7.62
C SER A 184 -1.40 16.16 6.61
N LEU A 185 -1.12 15.34 5.59
CA LEU A 185 -2.11 14.99 4.57
C LEU A 185 -2.12 13.49 4.33
N ILE A 186 -3.18 12.82 4.78
CA ILE A 186 -3.48 11.42 4.45
C ILE A 186 -4.36 11.40 3.21
N GLU A 187 -4.00 10.60 2.23
CA GLU A 187 -4.82 10.35 1.05
C GLU A 187 -5.03 8.85 0.84
N GLU A 188 -6.25 8.49 0.51
CA GLU A 188 -6.58 7.19 -0.06
C GLU A 188 -6.69 7.36 -1.56
N ILE A 189 -5.83 6.65 -2.30
CA ILE A 189 -5.67 6.82 -3.75
C ILE A 189 -5.84 5.47 -4.41
N THR A 190 -6.58 5.42 -5.53
CA THR A 190 -6.70 4.23 -6.35
C THR A 190 -5.44 4.03 -7.19
N PHE A 191 -5.18 2.79 -7.63
CA PHE A 191 -4.11 2.53 -8.61
C PHE A 191 -4.42 3.11 -10.00
N THR A 192 -5.64 3.59 -10.24
CA THR A 192 -6.00 4.37 -11.44
C THR A 192 -5.72 5.86 -11.28
N GLY A 193 -5.31 6.32 -10.09
CA GLY A 193 -4.91 7.70 -9.80
C GLY A 193 -6.03 8.60 -9.26
N ASP A 194 -7.19 8.03 -8.94
CA ASP A 194 -8.30 8.80 -8.36
C ASP A 194 -8.14 8.89 -6.84
N THR A 195 -8.27 10.09 -6.27
CA THR A 195 -8.30 10.27 -4.83
C THR A 195 -9.69 9.97 -4.30
N ILE A 196 -9.81 8.96 -3.43
CA ILE A 196 -11.06 8.56 -2.77
C ILE A 196 -11.34 9.47 -1.56
N THR A 197 -10.30 9.72 -0.76
CA THR A 197 -10.37 10.51 0.47
C THR A 197 -9.10 11.30 0.65
N SER A 198 -9.24 12.53 1.14
CA SER A 198 -8.12 13.42 1.47
C SER A 198 -8.38 14.06 2.82
N ILE A 199 -7.50 13.80 3.80
CA ILE A 199 -7.65 14.24 5.19
C ILE A 199 -6.48 15.12 5.56
N ASN A 200 -6.76 16.39 5.82
CA ASN A 200 -5.79 17.29 6.42
C ASN A 200 -5.79 17.09 7.94
N THR A 201 -4.64 16.76 8.51
CA THR A 201 -4.48 16.53 9.95
C THR A 201 -4.06 17.78 10.72
N ASP A 202 -4.07 18.93 10.05
CA ASP A 202 -3.77 20.27 10.60
C ASP A 202 -2.49 20.31 11.45
N ASN A 203 -2.64 20.36 12.77
CA ASN A 203 -1.52 20.49 13.71
C ASN A 203 -0.82 19.15 14.02
N ASN A 204 -1.40 18.01 13.61
CA ASN A 204 -0.79 16.71 13.88
C ASN A 204 0.21 16.35 12.77
N VAL A 205 1.48 16.38 13.13
CA VAL A 205 2.57 15.95 12.24
C VAL A 205 2.69 14.43 12.28
N LEU A 206 2.24 13.78 11.21
CA LEU A 206 2.25 12.32 11.09
C LEU A 206 3.60 11.79 10.62
N HIS A 207 3.88 10.54 11.02
CA HIS A 207 5.12 9.83 10.68
C HIS A 207 4.95 8.33 10.67
N HIS A 208 5.93 7.61 10.14
CA HIS A 208 6.18 6.18 10.14
C HIS A 208 5.03 5.28 9.70
N ASP A 209 3.81 5.43 10.21
CA ASP A 209 2.72 4.51 9.88
C ASP A 209 1.34 5.17 9.88
N ILE A 210 0.51 4.74 8.94
CA ILE A 210 -0.90 5.09 8.80
C ILE A 210 -1.67 3.83 8.41
N LEU A 211 -2.91 3.71 8.88
CA LEU A 211 -3.80 2.63 8.49
C LEU A 211 -5.25 3.08 8.40
N LYS A 212 -6.06 2.31 7.69
CA LYS A 212 -7.51 2.46 7.66
C LYS A 212 -8.14 1.26 8.37
N HIS A 213 -9.00 1.53 9.32
CA HIS A 213 -9.80 0.52 9.99
C HIS A 213 -11.27 0.92 9.95
N GLN A 214 -12.09 0.10 9.31
CA GLN A 214 -13.49 0.46 9.00
C GLN A 214 -13.53 1.78 8.19
N ASN A 215 -14.21 2.82 8.68
CA ASN A 215 -14.26 4.15 8.07
C ASN A 215 -13.42 5.18 8.83
N ARG A 216 -12.38 4.74 9.53
CA ARG A 216 -11.48 5.58 10.30
C ARG A 216 -10.06 5.49 9.77
N TYR A 217 -9.36 6.61 9.81
CA TYR A 217 -7.95 6.74 9.42
C TYR A 217 -7.13 6.98 10.67
N VAL A 218 -6.15 6.13 10.89
CA VAL A 218 -5.31 6.12 12.08
C VAL A 218 -3.87 6.42 11.68
N GLY A 219 -3.20 7.28 12.41
CA GLY A 219 -1.81 7.60 12.17
C GLY A 219 -1.00 7.79 13.44
N LEU A 220 0.29 7.47 13.37
CA LEU A 220 1.26 7.86 14.39
C LEU A 220 1.58 9.36 14.23
N SER A 221 1.60 10.10 15.34
CA SER A 221 1.89 11.53 15.36
C SER A 221 3.00 11.86 16.33
N TYR A 222 3.80 12.90 16.03
CA TYR A 222 4.79 13.39 16.98
C TYR A 222 4.14 14.12 18.15
N LYS A 223 4.67 13.90 19.35
CA LYS A 223 4.36 14.62 20.60
C LYS A 223 5.67 15.13 21.21
N TYR A 224 5.59 16.20 21.98
CA TYR A 224 6.77 16.83 22.55
C TYR A 224 6.57 17.05 24.06
N PHE A 225 7.63 16.82 24.83
CA PHE A 225 7.70 17.02 26.26
C PHE A 225 8.84 17.99 26.58
N GLU A 226 8.56 19.12 27.19
CA GLU A 226 9.56 20.11 27.56
C GLU A 226 10.37 19.65 28.79
N LEU A 227 11.69 19.63 28.66
CA LEU A 227 12.61 19.32 29.75
C LEU A 227 13.14 20.59 30.39
N LYS A 228 12.56 20.96 31.53
CA LYS A 228 13.04 22.12 32.29
C LYS A 228 14.35 21.80 33.00
N GLY A 229 15.35 22.64 32.81
CA GLY A 229 16.65 22.51 33.47
C GLY A 229 17.63 21.44 32.91
N ASN A 230 17.24 20.75 31.85
CA ASN A 230 18.16 19.84 31.17
C ASN A 230 19.05 20.61 30.19
N THR A 231 20.38 20.43 30.31
CA THR A 231 21.36 21.12 29.47
C THR A 231 21.61 20.46 28.13
N LYS A 232 21.20 19.17 28.00
CA LYS A 232 21.44 18.39 26.79
C LYS A 232 20.30 18.48 25.78
N PHE A 233 19.05 18.47 26.27
CA PHE A 233 17.86 18.53 25.45
C PHE A 233 16.87 19.54 26.04
N SER A 234 16.32 20.44 25.21
CA SER A 234 15.24 21.35 25.60
C SER A 234 13.88 20.65 25.63
N SER A 235 13.73 19.64 24.77
CA SER A 235 12.50 18.82 24.71
C SER A 235 12.83 17.40 24.25
N LEU A 236 11.96 16.47 24.60
CA LEU A 236 11.96 15.11 24.07
C LEU A 236 10.86 15.00 23.00
N LYS A 237 11.16 14.28 21.94
CA LYS A 237 10.21 13.90 20.92
C LYS A 237 9.71 12.50 21.24
N GLY A 238 8.43 12.40 21.52
CA GLY A 238 7.70 11.15 21.70
C GLY A 238 6.62 10.99 20.64
N ASP A 239 5.74 10.06 20.89
CA ASP A 239 4.76 9.63 19.91
C ASP A 239 3.34 9.64 20.49
N GLY A 240 2.38 9.76 19.57
CA GLY A 240 0.97 9.64 19.83
C GLY A 240 0.25 8.94 18.70
N VAL A 241 -1.04 8.75 18.89
CA VAL A 241 -1.96 8.20 17.90
C VAL A 241 -3.08 9.20 17.66
N VAL A 242 -3.45 9.40 16.42
CA VAL A 242 -4.61 10.20 16.03
C VAL A 242 -5.55 9.40 15.16
N VAL A 243 -6.85 9.58 15.37
CA VAL A 243 -7.92 8.88 14.63
C VAL A 243 -8.84 9.92 14.02
N TYR A 244 -9.02 9.86 12.72
CA TYR A 244 -9.90 10.71 11.94
C TYR A 244 -11.04 9.91 11.30
N ASP A 245 -12.18 10.54 11.07
CA ASP A 245 -13.21 10.01 10.17
C ASP A 245 -12.87 10.34 8.69
N SER A 246 -13.73 9.90 7.78
CA SER A 246 -13.56 10.13 6.34
C SER A 246 -13.71 11.61 5.94
N ASP A 247 -14.33 12.44 6.77
CA ASP A 247 -14.54 13.87 6.55
C ASP A 247 -13.39 14.71 7.12
N GLY A 248 -12.38 14.06 7.74
CA GLY A 248 -11.22 14.71 8.32
C GLY A 248 -11.43 15.24 9.73
N LYS A 249 -12.52 14.86 10.40
CA LYS A 249 -12.76 15.23 11.79
C LYS A 249 -11.90 14.35 12.72
N LEU A 250 -11.13 14.97 13.61
CA LEU A 250 -10.43 14.29 14.69
C LEU A 250 -11.45 13.66 15.66
N LEU A 251 -11.42 12.34 15.78
CA LEU A 251 -12.30 11.56 16.66
C LEU A 251 -11.64 11.23 17.98
N TRP A 252 -10.33 10.96 17.97
CA TRP A 252 -9.59 10.52 19.14
C TRP A 252 -8.09 10.81 18.97
N GLU A 253 -7.45 11.10 20.10
CA GLU A 253 -6.03 11.40 20.19
C GLU A 253 -5.44 10.78 21.45
N TRP A 254 -4.23 10.26 21.35
CA TRP A 254 -3.44 9.71 22.45
C TRP A 254 -2.04 10.31 22.43
N ASN A 255 -1.50 10.54 23.61
CA ASN A 255 -0.15 11.07 23.79
C ASN A 255 0.58 10.24 24.84
N ILE A 256 1.75 9.69 24.51
CA ILE A 256 2.54 8.85 25.42
C ILE A 256 2.86 9.55 26.74
N PHE A 257 3.08 10.87 26.70
CA PHE A 257 3.46 11.66 27.87
C PHE A 257 2.32 11.88 28.88
N ASP A 258 1.09 11.58 28.52
CA ASP A 258 -0.04 11.58 29.45
C ASP A 258 -0.06 10.32 30.34
N PHE A 259 0.69 9.29 29.96
CA PHE A 259 0.72 7.99 30.63
C PHE A 259 2.08 7.62 31.20
N VAL A 260 3.16 8.20 30.68
CA VAL A 260 4.52 7.91 31.14
C VAL A 260 5.31 9.21 31.25
N ASP A 261 5.76 9.51 32.46
CA ASP A 261 6.68 10.64 32.71
C ASP A 261 8.09 10.23 32.25
N PRO A 262 8.67 10.87 31.25
CA PRO A 262 10.01 10.53 30.77
C PRO A 262 11.12 10.91 31.76
N THR A 263 10.81 11.70 32.79
CA THR A 263 11.77 12.13 33.82
C THR A 263 11.77 11.22 35.07
N ASP A 264 10.82 10.29 35.18
CA ASP A 264 10.79 9.30 36.23
C ASP A 264 11.90 8.26 35.98
N GLU A 265 12.91 8.26 36.84
CA GLU A 265 14.07 7.34 36.81
C GLU A 265 13.65 5.86 36.94
N ASN A 266 12.47 5.59 37.50
CA ASN A 266 11.97 4.22 37.71
C ASN A 266 11.30 3.66 36.47
N ASN A 267 11.01 4.46 35.43
CA ASN A 267 10.35 3.97 34.20
C ASN A 267 11.27 3.09 33.34
N GLY A 268 12.59 3.11 33.62
CA GLY A 268 13.60 2.29 32.92
C GLY A 268 13.95 2.77 31.50
N TYR A 269 13.40 3.91 31.02
CA TYR A 269 13.65 4.42 29.70
C TYR A 269 14.76 5.47 29.68
N LYS A 270 15.69 5.31 28.73
CA LYS A 270 16.80 6.26 28.56
C LYS A 270 16.29 7.58 28.00
N ILE A 271 16.71 8.69 28.63
CA ILE A 271 16.47 10.04 28.10
C ILE A 271 17.32 10.26 26.85
N GLN A 272 16.65 10.47 25.74
CA GLN A 272 17.23 10.78 24.41
C GLN A 272 16.27 11.67 23.61
N GLU A 273 16.76 12.41 22.62
CA GLU A 273 15.96 13.36 21.87
C GLU A 273 14.76 12.72 21.19
N ASP A 274 14.93 11.58 20.50
CA ASP A 274 13.87 10.75 19.91
C ASP A 274 13.51 9.63 20.89
N TRP A 275 12.70 9.99 21.89
CA TRP A 275 12.56 9.22 23.12
C TRP A 275 11.89 7.86 22.91
N SER A 276 10.70 7.82 22.31
CA SER A 276 9.93 6.58 22.16
C SER A 276 10.06 5.93 20.79
N HIS A 277 10.18 6.73 19.72
CA HIS A 277 10.38 6.31 18.34
C HIS A 277 9.37 5.22 17.91
N ALA A 278 8.07 5.56 17.95
CA ALA A 278 7.04 4.67 17.40
C ALA A 278 7.21 4.53 15.89
N ASN A 279 7.23 3.29 15.39
CA ASN A 279 7.52 3.00 13.99
C ASN A 279 6.55 2.03 13.31
N GLY A 280 5.52 1.59 14.02
CA GLY A 280 4.46 0.74 13.49
C GLY A 280 3.23 0.79 14.37
N ILE A 281 2.06 0.76 13.73
CA ILE A 281 0.76 0.65 14.40
C ILE A 281 -0.09 -0.38 13.69
N SER A 282 -0.78 -1.21 14.46
CA SER A 282 -1.81 -2.11 13.94
C SER A 282 -3.00 -2.19 14.90
N ILE A 283 -4.06 -2.84 14.46
CA ILE A 283 -5.29 -3.04 15.25
C ILE A 283 -5.36 -4.50 15.67
N ASP A 284 -5.58 -4.75 16.96
CA ASP A 284 -5.83 -6.08 17.47
C ASP A 284 -7.31 -6.50 17.25
N SER A 285 -7.64 -7.77 17.46
CA SER A 285 -8.98 -8.33 17.28
C SER A 285 -10.04 -7.65 18.15
N ASP A 286 -9.65 -7.15 19.30
CA ASP A 286 -10.53 -6.43 20.24
C ASP A 286 -10.68 -4.94 19.90
N GLY A 287 -10.07 -4.48 18.78
CA GLY A 287 -10.11 -3.09 18.33
C GLY A 287 -9.12 -2.16 19.05
N ASN A 288 -8.25 -2.67 19.90
CA ASN A 288 -7.20 -1.92 20.56
C ASN A 288 -5.99 -1.72 19.64
N PHE A 289 -5.17 -0.70 19.95
CA PHE A 289 -3.98 -0.40 19.17
C PHE A 289 -2.78 -1.20 19.65
N LEU A 290 -2.01 -1.76 18.71
CA LEU A 290 -0.68 -2.32 18.94
C LEU A 290 0.34 -1.34 18.37
N ILE A 291 1.22 -0.79 19.20
CA ILE A 291 2.20 0.21 18.81
C ILE A 291 3.61 -0.33 19.07
N SER A 292 4.45 -0.28 18.06
CA SER A 292 5.86 -0.66 18.16
C SER A 292 6.71 0.56 18.53
N PHE A 293 7.28 0.55 19.74
CA PHE A 293 8.24 1.56 20.22
C PHE A 293 9.67 1.06 20.06
N ARG A 294 10.34 1.51 19.01
CA ARG A 294 11.69 1.05 18.65
C ARG A 294 12.71 1.36 19.73
N SER A 295 12.70 2.57 20.29
CA SER A 295 13.67 2.98 21.30
C SER A 295 13.56 2.21 22.61
N PHE A 296 12.41 1.62 22.88
CA PHE A 296 12.16 0.81 24.08
C PHE A 296 12.35 -0.69 23.84
N ASN A 297 12.48 -1.13 22.59
CA ASN A 297 12.38 -2.54 22.21
C ASN A 297 11.09 -3.18 22.75
N GLN A 298 9.97 -2.48 22.56
CA GLN A 298 8.67 -2.89 23.11
C GLN A 298 7.54 -2.71 22.10
N ILE A 299 6.50 -3.54 22.27
CA ILE A 299 5.17 -3.38 21.68
C ILE A 299 4.23 -3.06 22.83
N TRP A 300 3.41 -2.02 22.68
CA TRP A 300 2.38 -1.69 23.67
C TRP A 300 1.00 -1.90 23.09
N LYS A 301 0.11 -2.50 23.87
CA LYS A 301 -1.31 -2.52 23.58
C LYS A 301 -1.99 -1.37 24.31
N ILE A 302 -2.66 -0.52 23.56
CA ILE A 302 -3.35 0.67 24.06
C ILE A 302 -4.85 0.50 23.86
N ASN A 303 -5.63 0.68 24.90
CA ASN A 303 -7.08 0.65 24.82
C ASN A 303 -7.57 1.81 23.96
N SER A 304 -8.25 1.51 22.85
CA SER A 304 -8.67 2.49 21.85
C SER A 304 -9.78 3.45 22.31
N LEU A 305 -10.42 3.19 23.45
CA LEU A 305 -11.44 4.04 24.03
C LEU A 305 -10.91 4.92 25.18
N THR A 306 -10.12 4.31 26.07
CA THR A 306 -9.66 4.99 27.30
C THR A 306 -8.23 5.53 27.19
N GLY A 307 -7.44 5.07 26.25
CA GLY A 307 -6.02 5.37 26.13
C GLY A 307 -5.13 4.65 27.14
N GLN A 308 -5.69 3.86 28.05
CA GLN A 308 -4.90 3.13 29.04
C GLN A 308 -4.00 2.09 28.38
N ILE A 309 -2.77 1.97 28.90
CA ILE A 309 -1.84 0.91 28.50
C ILE A 309 -2.39 -0.40 29.06
N VAL A 310 -2.74 -1.34 28.19
CA VAL A 310 -3.24 -2.65 28.59
C VAL A 310 -2.09 -3.56 28.99
N TRP A 311 -1.05 -3.59 28.16
CA TRP A 311 0.19 -4.30 28.44
C TRP A 311 1.36 -3.77 27.59
N LYS A 312 2.57 -4.10 28.04
CA LYS A 312 3.84 -3.86 27.35
C LYS A 312 4.56 -5.19 27.12
N LEU A 313 4.87 -5.52 25.89
CA LEU A 313 5.64 -6.70 25.51
C LEU A 313 7.05 -6.28 25.07
N GLY A 314 8.08 -6.91 25.57
CA GLY A 314 9.47 -6.66 25.25
C GLY A 314 10.34 -6.45 26.46
N ILE A 315 11.51 -5.82 26.31
CA ILE A 315 12.46 -5.60 27.39
C ILE A 315 11.83 -4.75 28.50
N ASN A 316 11.87 -5.22 29.75
CA ASN A 316 11.22 -4.59 30.92
C ASN A 316 9.70 -4.37 30.72
N GLY A 317 9.04 -5.23 29.94
CA GLY A 317 7.59 -5.25 29.79
C GLY A 317 6.90 -6.15 30.82
N ASP A 318 5.61 -6.42 30.56
CA ASP A 318 4.76 -7.22 31.49
C ASP A 318 4.92 -8.73 31.28
N PHE A 319 5.57 -9.13 30.16
CA PHE A 319 5.86 -10.53 29.82
C PHE A 319 7.33 -10.84 30.11
N ASP A 320 7.59 -11.97 30.74
CA ASP A 320 8.94 -12.38 31.11
C ASP A 320 9.66 -13.05 29.94
N LEU A 321 10.27 -12.24 29.07
CA LEU A 321 11.00 -12.70 27.87
C LEU A 321 12.46 -13.03 28.20
N SER A 322 12.96 -14.14 27.65
CA SER A 322 14.33 -14.58 27.84
C SER A 322 14.98 -15.11 26.56
N GLY A 323 16.31 -15.01 26.49
CA GLY A 323 17.09 -15.59 25.38
C GLY A 323 16.59 -15.21 24.00
N ASN A 324 16.15 -16.20 23.23
CA ASN A 324 15.66 -16.01 21.85
C ASN A 324 14.26 -15.36 21.76
N GLU A 325 13.57 -15.17 22.88
CA GLU A 325 12.28 -14.47 22.92
C GLU A 325 12.46 -12.96 22.81
N ILE A 326 13.63 -12.44 23.21
CA ILE A 326 13.94 -11.02 23.15
C ILE A 326 14.09 -10.58 21.69
N PHE A 327 13.43 -9.49 21.36
CA PHE A 327 13.53 -8.80 20.07
C PHE A 327 14.10 -7.40 20.26
N TYR A 328 14.72 -6.89 19.20
CA TYR A 328 15.42 -5.60 19.21
C TYR A 328 15.02 -4.73 18.02
N GLN A 329 14.81 -3.44 18.29
CA GLN A 329 14.61 -2.39 17.29
C GLN A 329 13.53 -2.73 16.25
N GLN A 330 12.55 -3.49 16.65
CA GLN A 330 11.51 -4.12 15.84
C GLN A 330 10.68 -3.12 15.00
N HIS A 331 10.13 -3.61 13.89
CA HIS A 331 9.23 -2.92 12.99
C HIS A 331 8.04 -3.80 12.61
N ALA A 332 7.05 -3.19 11.98
CA ALA A 332 5.94 -3.88 11.31
C ALA A 332 5.21 -4.92 12.17
N ILE A 333 4.91 -4.59 13.44
CA ILE A 333 4.03 -5.42 14.27
C ILE A 333 2.65 -5.51 13.61
N HIS A 334 2.12 -6.71 13.48
CA HIS A 334 0.76 -6.94 13.04
C HIS A 334 0.26 -8.32 13.47
N LYS A 335 -1.05 -8.47 13.45
CA LYS A 335 -1.72 -9.72 13.69
C LYS A 335 -1.85 -10.51 12.39
N ILE A 336 -1.57 -11.81 12.40
CA ILE A 336 -1.67 -12.68 11.22
C ILE A 336 -2.89 -13.58 11.26
N ASP A 337 -3.40 -13.89 12.45
CA ASP A 337 -4.70 -14.55 12.70
C ASP A 337 -5.21 -14.22 14.12
N ASP A 338 -6.26 -14.88 14.58
CA ASP A 338 -6.90 -14.56 15.87
C ASP A 338 -5.98 -14.76 17.09
N GLU A 339 -4.95 -15.59 17.01
CA GLU A 339 -4.07 -15.90 18.12
C GLU A 339 -2.61 -15.50 17.89
N MET A 340 -2.20 -15.26 16.62
CA MET A 340 -0.81 -15.07 16.26
C MET A 340 -0.48 -13.65 15.82
N TYR A 341 0.66 -13.20 16.28
CA TYR A 341 1.27 -11.93 15.92
C TYR A 341 2.57 -12.16 15.15
N MET A 342 2.92 -11.22 14.32
CA MET A 342 4.21 -11.19 13.64
C MET A 342 4.84 -9.80 13.73
N LEU A 343 6.16 -9.78 13.86
CA LEU A 343 6.96 -8.56 13.75
C LEU A 343 8.26 -8.83 12.98
N PHE A 344 8.81 -7.79 12.39
CA PHE A 344 10.17 -7.79 11.88
C PHE A 344 11.11 -7.41 13.04
N ASP A 345 11.78 -8.42 13.60
CA ASP A 345 12.81 -8.24 14.59
C ASP A 345 14.12 -7.90 13.90
N ASN A 346 14.47 -6.61 13.91
CA ASN A 346 15.64 -6.10 13.23
C ASN A 346 16.96 -6.68 13.78
N GLY A 347 16.96 -7.07 15.06
CA GLY A 347 18.17 -7.38 15.76
C GLY A 347 18.92 -6.12 16.23
N ASP A 348 20.10 -6.33 16.75
CA ASP A 348 20.97 -5.27 17.26
C ASP A 348 22.42 -5.55 16.83
N ALA A 349 23.15 -4.51 16.47
CA ALA A 349 24.50 -4.65 15.92
C ALA A 349 25.54 -5.22 16.94
N GLU A 350 25.25 -5.09 18.23
CA GLU A 350 26.13 -5.56 19.31
C GLU A 350 25.59 -6.82 19.98
N LEU A 351 24.25 -6.90 20.20
CA LEU A 351 23.64 -7.98 20.96
C LEU A 351 23.22 -9.17 20.10
N ARG A 352 22.71 -8.93 18.92
CA ARG A 352 22.32 -9.97 17.95
C ARG A 352 22.30 -9.41 16.54
N LYS A 353 23.37 -9.62 15.80
CA LYS A 353 23.54 -9.17 14.41
C LYS A 353 22.83 -10.10 13.42
N SER A 354 21.51 -10.22 13.57
CA SER A 354 20.65 -10.95 12.65
C SER A 354 19.22 -10.41 12.69
N SER A 355 18.57 -10.34 11.54
CA SER A 355 17.16 -9.95 11.42
C SER A 355 16.29 -11.18 11.17
N ARG A 356 15.05 -11.16 11.66
CA ARG A 356 14.13 -12.29 11.50
C ARG A 356 12.66 -11.87 11.44
N ALA A 357 11.83 -12.71 10.84
CA ALA A 357 10.41 -12.76 11.17
C ALA A 357 10.25 -13.48 12.50
N LEU A 358 9.58 -12.84 13.46
CA LEU A 358 9.22 -13.44 14.73
C LEU A 358 7.71 -13.59 14.78
N ILE A 359 7.24 -14.84 14.84
CA ILE A 359 5.82 -15.20 14.99
C ILE A 359 5.63 -15.75 16.40
N PHE A 360 4.64 -15.25 17.09
CA PHE A 360 4.41 -15.59 18.49
C PHE A 360 2.92 -15.53 18.87
N LYS A 361 2.58 -16.22 19.95
CA LYS A 361 1.29 -16.16 20.66
C LYS A 361 1.43 -15.43 21.97
N LEU A 362 0.34 -14.81 22.41
CA LEU A 362 0.22 -14.18 23.72
C LEU A 362 -0.96 -14.76 24.49
N ASP A 363 -0.72 -15.20 25.70
CA ASP A 363 -1.77 -15.38 26.71
C ASP A 363 -1.76 -14.12 27.59
N GLU A 364 -2.57 -13.14 27.22
CA GLU A 364 -2.65 -11.84 27.90
C GLU A 364 -3.11 -11.97 29.36
N LYS A 365 -3.86 -13.03 29.69
CA LYS A 365 -4.37 -13.25 31.03
C LYS A 365 -3.29 -13.71 32.00
N ASN A 366 -2.35 -14.52 31.51
CA ASN A 366 -1.27 -15.10 32.32
C ASN A 366 0.09 -14.47 32.00
N ASN A 367 0.13 -13.41 31.20
CA ASN A 367 1.34 -12.75 30.73
C ASN A 367 2.37 -13.73 30.13
N ASN A 368 1.87 -14.72 29.40
CA ASN A 368 2.72 -15.73 28.77
C ASN A 368 2.97 -15.43 27.30
N PHE A 369 4.23 -15.49 26.91
CA PHE A 369 4.72 -15.33 25.55
C PHE A 369 5.26 -16.66 25.03
N GLN A 370 4.86 -17.04 23.82
CA GLN A 370 5.33 -18.24 23.17
C GLN A 370 5.75 -17.98 21.73
N ILE A 371 7.02 -18.28 21.41
CA ILE A 371 7.46 -18.28 20.02
C ILE A 371 6.85 -19.46 19.28
N GLU A 372 6.12 -19.18 18.22
CA GLU A 372 5.64 -20.19 17.26
C GLU A 372 6.68 -20.42 16.17
N LYS A 373 7.32 -19.34 15.69
CA LYS A 373 8.34 -19.44 14.66
C LYS A 373 9.30 -18.27 14.65
N SER A 374 10.57 -18.57 14.36
CA SER A 374 11.60 -17.58 14.00
C SER A 374 12.18 -17.94 12.66
N VAL A 375 12.12 -17.01 11.70
CA VAL A 375 12.71 -17.20 10.37
C VAL A 375 13.76 -16.13 10.15
N PHE A 376 15.02 -16.54 10.25
CA PHE A 376 16.17 -15.64 10.13
C PHE A 376 16.46 -15.34 8.66
N LEU A 377 16.80 -14.08 8.38
CA LEU A 377 17.42 -13.69 7.13
C LEU A 377 18.89 -14.12 7.10
N PRO A 378 19.47 -14.40 5.92
CA PRO A 378 20.91 -14.49 5.76
C PRO A 378 21.67 -13.30 6.32
N ASP A 379 22.90 -13.52 6.77
CA ASP A 379 23.70 -12.49 7.49
C ASP A 379 23.97 -11.24 6.66
N ASP A 380 24.09 -11.35 5.34
CA ASP A 380 24.26 -10.25 4.40
C ASP A 380 22.99 -9.39 4.22
N LEU A 381 21.87 -9.85 4.76
CA LEU A 381 20.58 -9.16 4.78
C LEU A 381 20.22 -8.59 6.15
N PHE A 382 21.17 -8.55 7.09
CA PHE A 382 20.95 -7.91 8.38
C PHE A 382 20.58 -6.44 8.22
N SER A 383 19.43 -6.04 8.77
CA SER A 383 18.88 -4.69 8.67
C SER A 383 18.57 -4.12 10.05
N PHE A 384 19.54 -3.45 10.66
CA PHE A 384 19.45 -2.94 12.04
C PHE A 384 18.41 -1.80 12.22
N LYS A 385 17.77 -1.34 11.17
CA LYS A 385 16.71 -0.32 11.19
C LYS A 385 15.79 -0.47 10.01
N GLN A 386 14.57 0.03 10.15
CA GLN A 386 13.54 0.03 9.09
C GLN A 386 13.22 -1.40 8.61
N GLY A 387 12.50 -1.53 7.53
CA GLY A 387 12.14 -2.83 6.97
C GLY A 387 10.79 -3.34 7.45
N SER A 388 10.42 -4.46 6.91
CA SER A 388 9.16 -5.14 7.23
C SER A 388 9.24 -6.62 6.91
N VAL A 389 8.34 -7.38 7.48
CA VAL A 389 8.03 -8.74 7.07
C VAL A 389 6.52 -8.94 7.07
N TYR A 390 6.01 -9.63 6.06
CA TYR A 390 4.61 -10.05 5.95
C TYR A 390 4.55 -11.49 5.48
N LEU A 391 3.53 -12.21 5.97
CA LEU A 391 3.23 -13.53 5.45
C LEU A 391 2.78 -13.40 3.99
N PHE A 392 3.36 -14.23 3.14
CA PHE A 392 3.10 -14.28 1.72
C PHE A 392 2.73 -15.72 1.35
N ASP A 393 1.60 -15.89 0.68
CA ASP A 393 1.15 -17.18 0.15
C ASP A 393 1.19 -18.32 1.21
N GLN A 394 0.67 -18.06 2.42
CA GLN A 394 0.53 -18.96 3.58
C GLN A 394 1.81 -19.61 4.13
N ASP A 395 2.81 -19.88 3.30
CA ASP A 395 4.03 -20.62 3.65
C ASP A 395 5.33 -19.88 3.31
N LYS A 396 5.26 -18.60 2.99
CA LYS A 396 6.40 -17.77 2.61
C LYS A 396 6.37 -16.43 3.30
N PHE A 397 7.51 -15.77 3.34
CA PHE A 397 7.65 -14.44 3.91
C PHE A 397 8.20 -13.46 2.88
N LEU A 398 7.56 -12.29 2.80
CA LEU A 398 8.06 -11.14 2.05
C LEU A 398 8.76 -10.19 3.02
N PHE A 399 10.06 -10.05 2.88
CA PHE A 399 10.88 -9.15 3.67
C PHE A 399 11.31 -7.92 2.85
N ALA A 400 11.30 -6.75 3.49
CA ALA A 400 12.09 -5.61 3.07
C ALA A 400 13.30 -5.45 3.99
N SER A 401 14.49 -5.75 3.51
CA SER A 401 15.76 -5.47 4.19
C SER A 401 16.25 -4.09 3.76
N SER A 402 15.75 -3.06 4.46
CA SER A 402 15.87 -1.67 4.03
C SER A 402 17.30 -1.17 3.92
N VAL A 403 18.15 -1.50 4.90
CA VAL A 403 19.56 -1.08 4.93
C VAL A 403 20.34 -1.62 3.74
N ASN A 404 19.97 -2.78 3.26
CA ASN A 404 20.65 -3.49 2.16
C ASN A 404 20.00 -3.21 0.79
N SER A 405 18.95 -2.37 0.72
CA SER A 405 18.19 -2.12 -0.50
C SER A 405 17.68 -3.40 -1.16
N ARG A 406 17.23 -4.36 -0.33
CA ARG A 406 16.77 -5.67 -0.76
C ARG A 406 15.31 -5.92 -0.40
N VAL A 407 14.61 -6.57 -1.31
CA VAL A 407 13.30 -7.19 -1.03
C VAL A 407 13.44 -8.66 -1.35
N VAL A 408 13.09 -9.51 -0.39
CA VAL A 408 13.29 -10.96 -0.55
C VAL A 408 12.03 -11.74 -0.18
N ILE A 409 11.80 -12.83 -0.90
CA ILE A 409 10.83 -13.85 -0.52
C ILE A 409 11.60 -15.07 -0.03
N THR A 410 11.25 -15.54 1.17
CA THR A 410 11.81 -16.77 1.74
C THR A 410 10.72 -17.81 1.94
N ASN A 411 11.13 -19.07 2.02
CA ASN A 411 10.29 -20.13 2.57
C ASN A 411 10.27 -20.08 4.11
N MET A 412 9.55 -21.01 4.73
CA MET A 412 9.42 -21.14 6.18
C MET A 412 10.73 -21.50 6.90
N ASN A 413 11.78 -21.88 6.19
CA ASN A 413 13.10 -22.20 6.75
C ASN A 413 14.11 -21.05 6.59
N GLY A 414 13.71 -19.93 5.97
CA GLY A 414 14.58 -18.78 5.71
C GLY A 414 15.41 -18.90 4.43
N GLU A 415 15.20 -19.94 3.61
CA GLU A 415 15.84 -20.05 2.31
C GLU A 415 15.26 -19.00 1.36
N VAL A 416 16.11 -18.20 0.75
CA VAL A 416 15.73 -17.16 -0.21
C VAL A 416 15.31 -17.79 -1.51
N LEU A 417 14.05 -17.59 -1.89
CA LEU A 417 13.46 -18.05 -3.14
C LEU A 417 13.57 -16.99 -4.24
N TRP A 418 13.36 -15.74 -3.89
CA TRP A 418 13.40 -14.60 -4.79
C TRP A 418 14.02 -13.40 -4.08
N ASN A 419 14.82 -12.62 -4.80
CA ASN A 419 15.56 -11.50 -4.26
C ASN A 419 15.64 -10.38 -5.30
N LEU A 420 15.13 -9.22 -4.93
CA LEU A 420 15.29 -7.96 -5.64
C LEU A 420 16.42 -7.18 -4.97
N ASN A 421 17.39 -6.77 -5.76
CA ASN A 421 18.42 -5.80 -5.41
C ASN A 421 18.15 -4.50 -6.16
N SER A 422 18.21 -3.36 -5.45
CA SER A 422 17.98 -2.04 -6.01
C SER A 422 19.10 -1.06 -5.62
N ASP A 423 19.24 0.00 -6.39
CA ASP A 423 20.08 1.15 -6.07
C ASP A 423 19.46 2.08 -5.02
N TYR A 424 18.17 1.87 -4.68
CA TYR A 424 17.48 2.63 -3.63
C TYR A 424 16.89 1.72 -2.57
N SER A 425 16.85 2.19 -1.33
CA SER A 425 16.23 1.46 -0.23
C SER A 425 14.70 1.60 -0.22
N PHE A 426 14.04 0.60 0.35
CA PHE A 426 12.60 0.56 0.55
C PHE A 426 12.29 0.46 2.05
N TYR A 427 11.37 1.28 2.54
CA TYR A 427 10.99 1.21 3.95
C TYR A 427 10.18 -0.04 4.26
N ARG A 428 9.21 -0.38 3.39
CA ARG A 428 8.34 -1.57 3.47
C ARG A 428 8.08 -2.14 2.08
N ALA A 429 7.66 -3.41 2.06
CA ALA A 429 7.19 -4.10 0.87
C ALA A 429 5.87 -4.78 1.19
N TYR A 430 4.87 -4.65 0.31
CA TYR A 430 3.57 -5.31 0.44
C TYR A 430 3.29 -6.16 -0.79
N TYR A 431 2.62 -7.29 -0.57
CA TYR A 431 2.14 -8.11 -1.67
C TYR A 431 0.69 -7.77 -1.99
N ILE A 432 0.39 -7.68 -3.28
CA ILE A 432 -0.95 -7.47 -3.81
C ILE A 432 -1.23 -8.56 -4.84
N ASN A 433 -2.16 -9.45 -4.53
CA ASN A 433 -2.46 -10.59 -5.40
C ASN A 433 -3.01 -10.14 -6.76
N LYS A 434 -3.84 -9.10 -6.79
CA LYS A 434 -4.50 -8.60 -8.01
C LYS A 434 -4.84 -7.12 -7.85
N ILE A 435 -4.69 -6.35 -8.92
CA ILE A 435 -5.25 -5.00 -9.06
C ILE A 435 -6.55 -5.10 -9.87
N LEU A 436 -7.61 -4.46 -9.38
CA LEU A 436 -8.93 -4.46 -10.00
C LEU A 436 -9.16 -3.16 -10.78
#